data_b9c78349c5e444fe98e4a4ea2f068924
#
_entry.id   b9c78349c5e444fe98e4a4ea2f068924
#
_cell.length_a   1.000
_cell.length_b   1.000
_cell.length_c   1.000
_cell.angle_alpha   90.00
_cell.angle_beta   90.00
_cell.angle_gamma   90.00
#
_symmetry.space_group_name_H-M   'P 1'
#
loop_
_entity.id
_entity.type
_entity.pdbx_description
1 polymer ?
#
loop_
_entity_poly.entity_id
_entity_poly.type
_entity_poly.pdbx_seq_one_letter_code
_entity_poly.pdbx_strand_id
1 'polypeptide(L)'
;MNIKKYIRFTGTLLSNDKLRDFYTTSYGFELMLKLYNHNQLEINMHIDELYSSLNSRSPRREAFGQYINRLHASNNIKKITHTQKKSMKSIVLSEHIIIELDNIFER
;
A
#
# COMPACT_ATOMS: atom_id res chain seq x y z
N MET A 1 8.56 8.22 -19.19
CA MET A 1 9.11 6.86 -19.02
C MET A 1 8.91 6.08 -20.32
N ASN A 2 9.93 5.37 -20.73
CA ASN A 2 9.88 4.50 -21.91
C ASN A 2 8.97 3.30 -21.63
N ILE A 3 8.09 2.92 -22.58
CA ILE A 3 7.12 1.83 -22.38
C ILE A 3 7.80 0.49 -22.08
N LYS A 4 8.95 0.20 -22.70
CA LYS A 4 9.68 -1.04 -22.44
C LYS A 4 10.19 -1.10 -21.00
N LYS A 5 10.70 0.02 -20.48
CA LYS A 5 11.12 0.12 -19.07
C LYS A 5 9.92 -0.04 -18.13
N TYR A 6 8.80 0.55 -18.48
CA TYR A 6 7.58 0.43 -17.69
C TYR A 6 7.08 -1.03 -17.64
N ILE A 7 7.07 -1.72 -18.78
CA ILE A 7 6.67 -3.13 -18.83
C ILE A 7 7.59 -3.98 -17.97
N ARG A 8 8.90 -3.78 -18.07
CA ARG A 8 9.90 -4.51 -17.27
C ARG A 8 9.71 -4.24 -15.78
N PHE A 9 9.49 -2.98 -15.43
CA PHE A 9 9.32 -2.56 -14.05
C PHE A 9 8.05 -3.16 -13.43
N THR A 10 6.91 -3.08 -14.13
CA THR A 10 5.66 -3.67 -13.65
C THR A 10 5.76 -5.19 -13.57
N GLY A 11 6.44 -5.82 -14.51
CA GLY A 11 6.68 -7.27 -14.47
C GLY A 11 7.48 -7.67 -13.23
N THR A 12 8.49 -6.90 -12.86
CA THR A 12 9.27 -7.14 -11.66
C THR A 12 8.41 -7.02 -10.40
N LEU A 13 7.57 -6.00 -10.34
CA LEU A 13 6.65 -5.83 -9.20
C LEU A 13 5.65 -6.98 -9.12
N LEU A 14 4.97 -7.29 -10.23
CA LEU A 14 3.88 -8.26 -10.25
C LEU A 14 4.36 -9.71 -10.05
N SER A 15 5.62 -10.00 -10.35
CA SER A 15 6.19 -11.34 -10.15
C SER A 15 6.78 -11.55 -8.76
N ASN A 16 6.78 -10.53 -7.90
CA ASN A 16 7.34 -10.63 -6.57
C ASN A 16 6.31 -11.25 -5.61
N ASP A 17 6.58 -12.46 -5.14
CA ASP A 17 5.67 -13.20 -4.28
C ASP A 17 5.40 -12.52 -2.93
N LYS A 18 6.35 -11.75 -2.43
CA LYS A 18 6.19 -11.05 -1.15
C LYS A 18 5.18 -9.92 -1.23
N LEU A 19 4.88 -9.44 -2.44
CA LEU A 19 3.94 -8.35 -2.68
C LEU A 19 2.57 -8.85 -3.15
N ARG A 20 2.38 -10.16 -3.30
CA ARG A 20 1.20 -10.75 -3.93
C ARG A 20 -0.13 -10.37 -3.29
N ASP A 21 -0.17 -10.12 -1.98
CA ASP A 21 -1.41 -9.77 -1.29
C ASP A 21 -1.97 -8.42 -1.74
N PHE A 22 -1.10 -7.57 -2.32
CA PHE A 22 -1.52 -6.29 -2.88
C PHE A 22 -2.12 -6.44 -4.28
N TYR A 23 -2.09 -7.63 -4.86
CA TYR A 23 -2.59 -7.88 -6.22
C TYR A 23 -3.92 -8.65 -6.21
N THR A 24 -4.50 -8.89 -5.04
CA THR A 24 -5.75 -9.65 -4.90
C THR A 24 -7.01 -8.81 -5.14
N THR A 25 -6.85 -7.49 -5.22
CA THR A 25 -7.95 -6.56 -5.52
C THR A 25 -7.52 -5.62 -6.64
N SER A 26 -8.51 -5.01 -7.31
CA SER A 26 -8.24 -4.07 -8.41
C SER A 26 -7.52 -2.80 -7.97
N TYR A 27 -7.62 -2.44 -6.69
CA TYR A 27 -7.03 -1.20 -6.15
C TYR A 27 -5.80 -1.45 -5.26
N GLY A 28 -5.47 -2.72 -4.99
CA GLY A 28 -4.38 -3.06 -4.07
C GLY A 28 -3.02 -2.58 -4.56
N PHE A 29 -2.77 -2.63 -5.87
CA PHE A 29 -1.53 -2.16 -6.46
C PHE A 29 -1.35 -0.66 -6.25
N GLU A 30 -2.39 0.13 -6.53
CA GLU A 30 -2.38 1.57 -6.28
C GLU A 30 -2.17 1.88 -4.80
N LEU A 31 -2.87 1.14 -3.93
CA LEU A 31 -2.74 1.29 -2.48
C LEU A 31 -1.29 1.08 -2.03
N MET A 32 -0.65 0.02 -2.50
CA MET A 32 0.74 -0.29 -2.18
C MET A 32 1.67 0.87 -2.58
N LEU A 33 1.53 1.35 -3.80
CA LEU A 33 2.37 2.44 -4.30
C LEU A 33 2.13 3.74 -3.53
N LYS A 34 0.89 4.05 -3.18
CA LYS A 34 0.57 5.23 -2.37
C LYS A 34 1.18 5.13 -0.98
N LEU A 35 1.06 3.99 -0.33
CA LEU A 35 1.65 3.77 0.99
C LEU A 35 3.17 3.86 0.94
N TYR A 36 3.79 3.35 -0.12
CA TYR A 36 5.22 3.48 -0.31
C TYR A 36 5.63 4.95 -0.50
N ASN A 37 4.90 5.68 -1.34
CA ASN A 37 5.16 7.10 -1.55
C ASN A 37 5.02 7.90 -0.24
N HIS A 38 3.98 7.62 0.55
CA HIS A 38 3.81 8.25 1.85
C HIS A 38 4.96 7.95 2.80
N ASN A 39 5.47 6.72 2.77
CA ASN A 39 6.64 6.35 3.56
C ASN A 39 7.86 7.19 3.17
N GLN A 40 8.11 7.36 1.87
CA GLN A 40 9.24 8.16 1.36
C GLN A 40 9.12 9.62 1.74
N LEU A 41 7.90 10.15 1.80
CA LEU A 41 7.62 11.55 2.15
C LEU A 41 7.43 11.76 3.65
N GLU A 42 7.53 10.69 4.44
CA GLU A 42 7.29 10.72 5.90
C GLU A 42 5.90 11.25 6.25
N ILE A 43 4.90 10.88 5.45
CA ILE A 43 3.50 11.25 5.64
C ILE A 43 2.73 10.03 6.16
N ASN A 44 1.92 10.24 7.19
CA ASN A 44 1.00 9.23 7.69
C ASN A 44 -0.43 9.64 7.39
N MET A 45 -1.19 8.73 6.79
CA MET A 45 -2.60 8.94 6.51
C MET A 45 -3.46 7.96 7.28
N HIS A 46 -4.58 8.43 7.84
CA HIS A 46 -5.55 7.52 8.42
C HIS A 46 -6.39 6.88 7.31
N ILE A 47 -7.12 5.83 7.68
CA ILE A 47 -7.80 4.95 6.72
C ILE A 47 -8.80 5.70 5.81
N ASP A 48 -9.54 6.68 6.34
CA ASP A 48 -10.53 7.40 5.55
C ASP A 48 -9.89 8.33 4.51
N GLU A 49 -8.79 8.99 4.89
CA GLU A 49 -8.02 9.81 3.95
C GLU A 49 -7.43 8.94 2.84
N LEU A 50 -6.91 7.79 3.21
CA LEU A 50 -6.32 6.84 2.27
C LEU A 50 -7.38 6.35 1.29
N TYR A 51 -8.54 5.96 1.79
CA TYR A 51 -9.66 5.52 0.97
C TYR A 51 -10.08 6.60 -0.04
N SER A 52 -10.21 7.84 0.43
CA SER A 52 -10.62 8.97 -0.41
C SER A 52 -9.58 9.34 -1.45
N SER A 53 -8.31 8.98 -1.25
CA SER A 53 -7.21 9.30 -2.16
C SER A 53 -7.08 8.36 -3.34
N LEU A 54 -7.76 7.21 -3.32
CA LEU A 54 -7.64 6.21 -4.38
C LEU A 54 -8.22 6.72 -5.70
N ASN A 55 -7.45 6.59 -6.78
CA ASN A 55 -7.87 6.96 -8.13
C ASN A 55 -8.51 5.80 -8.88
N SER A 56 -8.18 4.57 -8.49
CA SER A 56 -8.79 3.37 -9.06
C SER A 56 -10.27 3.32 -8.73
N ARG A 57 -11.00 2.51 -9.49
CA ARG A 57 -12.42 2.28 -9.21
C ARG A 57 -12.59 1.88 -7.75
N SER A 58 -13.17 2.77 -6.96
CA SER A 58 -13.26 2.61 -5.52
C SER A 58 -14.18 1.46 -5.13
N PRO A 59 -13.72 0.58 -4.22
CA PRO A 59 -14.61 -0.38 -3.59
C PRO A 59 -15.54 0.36 -2.63
N ARG A 60 -16.54 -0.35 -2.09
CA ARG A 60 -17.32 0.17 -0.97
C ARG A 60 -16.38 0.36 0.22
N ARG A 61 -16.66 1.38 1.04
CA ARG A 61 -15.83 1.68 2.21
C ARG A 61 -15.66 0.46 3.13
N GLU A 62 -16.73 -0.33 3.30
CA GLU A 62 -16.67 -1.54 4.11
C GLU A 62 -15.73 -2.58 3.52
N ALA A 63 -15.80 -2.83 2.22
CA ALA A 63 -14.90 -3.76 1.53
C ALA A 63 -13.44 -3.31 1.65
N PHE A 64 -13.20 -2.01 1.53
CA PHE A 64 -11.87 -1.44 1.71
C PHE A 64 -11.35 -1.71 3.13
N GLY A 65 -12.18 -1.47 4.14
CA GLY A 65 -11.82 -1.73 5.54
C GLY A 65 -11.49 -3.21 5.78
N GLN A 66 -12.28 -4.11 5.19
CA GLN A 66 -12.01 -5.55 5.30
C GLN A 66 -10.68 -5.93 4.64
N TYR A 67 -10.37 -5.34 3.49
CA TYR A 67 -9.09 -5.57 2.81
C TYR A 67 -7.91 -5.07 3.66
N ILE A 68 -8.03 -3.86 4.23
CA ILE A 68 -7.02 -3.33 5.14
C ILE A 68 -6.80 -4.28 6.32
N ASN A 69 -7.87 -4.82 6.89
CA ASN A 69 -7.75 -5.78 7.99
C ASN A 69 -7.04 -7.07 7.56
N ARG A 70 -7.29 -7.55 6.34
CA ARG A 70 -6.57 -8.73 5.81
C ARG A 70 -5.09 -8.45 5.62
N LEU A 71 -4.74 -7.29 5.08
CA LEU A 71 -3.34 -6.90 4.93
C LEU A 71 -2.64 -6.77 6.28
N HIS A 72 -3.36 -6.25 7.27
CA HIS A 72 -2.85 -6.15 8.63
C HIS A 72 -2.63 -7.54 9.26
N ALA A 73 -3.61 -8.43 9.11
CA ALA A 73 -3.52 -9.80 9.62
C ALA A 73 -2.36 -10.58 8.97
N SER A 74 -2.06 -10.31 7.69
CA SER A 74 -0.96 -10.93 6.96
C SER A 74 0.38 -10.23 7.19
N ASN A 75 0.42 -9.22 8.06
CA ASN A 75 1.63 -8.44 8.38
C ASN A 75 2.21 -7.67 7.18
N ASN A 76 1.37 -7.28 6.23
CA ASN A 76 1.80 -6.45 5.10
C ASN A 76 1.74 -4.97 5.41
N ILE A 77 0.89 -4.58 6.34
CA ILE A 77 0.74 -3.21 6.81
C ILE A 77 0.71 -3.19 8.33
N LYS A 78 0.95 -2.01 8.89
CA LYS A 78 0.82 -1.73 10.31
C LYS A 78 -0.18 -0.61 10.53
N LYS A 79 -0.87 -0.64 11.67
CA LYS A 79 -1.75 0.43 12.11
C LYS A 79 -1.05 1.16 13.25
N ILE A 80 -0.83 2.46 13.07
CA ILE A 80 -0.19 3.31 14.07
C ILE A 80 -1.27 4.15 14.74
N THR A 81 -1.37 4.05 16.07
CA THR A 81 -2.34 4.83 16.85
C THR A 81 -1.78 6.24 17.09
N HIS A 82 -2.60 7.26 16.82
CA HIS A 82 -2.24 8.64 17.13
C HIS A 82 -2.30 8.86 18.64
N THR A 83 -1.29 9.56 19.17
CA THR A 83 -1.19 9.82 20.61
C THR A 83 -2.33 10.71 21.13
N GLN A 84 -2.84 11.60 20.29
CA GLN A 84 -3.91 12.55 20.67
C GLN A 84 -5.32 12.04 20.41
N LYS A 85 -5.48 11.11 19.46
CA LYS A 85 -6.77 10.53 19.11
C LYS A 85 -6.62 9.03 18.94
N LYS A 86 -6.84 8.29 20.01
CA LYS A 86 -6.68 6.83 20.03
C LYS A 86 -7.60 6.09 19.06
N SER A 87 -8.70 6.71 18.63
CA SER A 87 -9.62 6.14 17.64
C SER A 87 -9.12 6.29 16.20
N MET A 88 -8.16 7.19 15.96
CA MET A 88 -7.58 7.40 14.63
C MET A 88 -6.31 6.59 14.48
N LYS A 89 -6.27 5.78 13.43
CA LYS A 89 -5.10 4.96 13.13
C LYS A 89 -4.59 5.30 11.74
N SER A 90 -3.29 5.51 11.64
CA SER A 90 -2.61 5.66 10.36
C SER A 90 -2.22 4.29 9.82
N ILE A 91 -2.27 4.14 8.51
CA ILE A 91 -1.90 2.91 7.83
C ILE A 91 -0.52 3.11 7.19
N VAL A 92 0.41 2.23 7.49
CA VAL A 92 1.77 2.26 6.91
C VAL A 92 2.14 0.85 6.45
N LEU A 93 3.05 0.77 5.47
CA LEU A 93 3.59 -0.51 5.04
C LEU A 93 4.46 -1.13 6.13
N SER A 94 4.44 -2.45 6.23
CA SER A 94 5.38 -3.16 7.09
C SER A 94 6.79 -3.02 6.55
N GLU A 95 7.78 -3.08 7.43
CA GLU A 95 9.18 -2.85 7.09
C GLU A 95 9.68 -3.79 5.99
N HIS A 96 9.33 -5.08 6.06
CA HIS A 96 9.79 -6.03 5.05
C HIS A 96 9.23 -5.72 3.65
N ILE A 97 8.04 -5.13 3.56
CA ILE A 97 7.46 -4.67 2.29
C ILE A 97 8.22 -3.45 1.79
N ILE A 98 8.53 -2.52 2.68
CA ILE A 98 9.32 -1.32 2.32
C ILE A 98 10.68 -1.74 1.76
N ILE A 99 11.35 -2.68 2.39
CA ILE A 99 12.65 -3.17 1.94
C ILE A 99 12.54 -3.78 0.53
N GLU A 100 11.50 -4.59 0.26
CA GLU A 100 11.28 -5.16 -1.07
C GLU A 100 11.10 -4.07 -2.12
N LEU A 101 10.29 -3.07 -1.81
CA LEU A 101 10.03 -1.95 -2.74
C LEU A 101 11.28 -1.09 -2.94
N ASP A 102 12.03 -0.82 -1.87
CA ASP A 102 13.30 -0.09 -1.97
C ASP A 102 14.25 -0.80 -2.94
N ASN A 103 14.38 -2.12 -2.84
CA ASN A 103 15.23 -2.89 -3.71
C ASN A 103 14.79 -2.80 -5.18
N ILE A 104 13.50 -2.73 -5.43
CA ILE A 104 12.96 -2.61 -6.80
C ILE A 104 13.12 -1.20 -7.35
N PHE A 105 12.81 -0.18 -6.54
CA PHE A 105 12.82 1.21 -6.99
C PHE A 105 14.22 1.83 -7.08
N GLU A 106 15.18 1.30 -6.35
CA GLU A 106 16.56 1.80 -6.33
C GLU A 106 17.45 1.16 -7.40
N ARG A 107 16.92 0.26 -8.20
CA ARG A 107 17.68 -0.38 -9.28
C ARG A 107 17.86 0.50 -10.50
#